data_0db9c4d3f3af7363c6bbe7e2659f1b4a
#
_entry.id   0db9c4d3f3af7363c6bbe7e2659f1b4a
#
_cell.length_a   1.000
_cell.length_b   1.000
_cell.length_c   1.000
_cell.angle_alpha   90.00
_cell.angle_beta   90.00
_cell.angle_gamma   90.00
#
_symmetry.space_group_name_H-M   'P 1'
#
loop_
_entity.id
_entity.type
_entity.pdbx_description
1 polymer ?
#
loop_
_entity_poly.entity_id
_entity_poly.type
_entity_poly.pdbx_seq_one_letter_code
_entity_poly.pdbx_strand_id
1 'polypeptide(L)'
;PEGLTAVWAQDAKFGLKATAHTGSKKKGNEKIYASEAWAISPEVELTKNSFVSFEHALNFKTDASTQGLYIREGENGAWQELEVKQWPAGNKWDYVKSGTIDLRNYTGKKVQFGFKYTSTTEGAATWEFKNFVVAQDPEAVNRVNARNGRTVIFDLNGRRVEKAERGVYIINGVKTVVR
;
A
#
# COMPACT_ATOMS: atom_id res chain seq x y z
N PRO A 1 5.03 20.17 -19.39
CA PRO A 1 6.20 20.96 -19.77
C PRO A 1 6.87 20.37 -21.02
N GLU A 2 7.45 21.19 -21.86
CA GLU A 2 8.15 20.74 -23.05
C GLU A 2 9.30 19.78 -22.68
N GLY A 3 9.33 18.58 -23.30
CA GLY A 3 10.33 17.54 -23.03
C GLY A 3 9.99 16.55 -21.90
N LEU A 4 8.90 16.76 -21.15
CA LEU A 4 8.37 15.78 -20.20
C LEU A 4 7.02 15.25 -20.71
N THR A 5 6.98 14.02 -21.20
CA THR A 5 5.76 13.41 -21.77
C THR A 5 4.81 12.89 -20.70
N ALA A 6 5.33 12.35 -19.62
CA ALA A 6 4.56 11.87 -18.48
C ALA A 6 5.43 11.86 -17.21
N VAL A 7 4.81 12.12 -16.07
CA VAL A 7 5.47 11.94 -14.75
C VAL A 7 5.42 10.47 -14.35
N TRP A 8 4.27 9.83 -14.51
CA TRP A 8 4.06 8.42 -14.19
C TRP A 8 4.29 7.53 -15.41
N ALA A 9 5.04 6.46 -15.23
CA ALA A 9 5.29 5.43 -16.22
C ALA A 9 5.26 4.04 -15.59
N GLN A 10 4.78 3.05 -16.33
CA GLN A 10 4.86 1.65 -15.92
C GLN A 10 6.22 1.09 -16.33
N ASP A 11 6.84 0.35 -15.41
CA ASP A 11 8.07 -0.40 -15.63
C ASP A 11 7.85 -1.88 -15.25
N ALA A 12 8.21 -2.80 -16.14
CA ALA A 12 7.97 -4.22 -15.93
C ALA A 12 8.75 -4.80 -14.72
N LYS A 13 9.87 -4.20 -14.35
CA LYS A 13 10.72 -4.66 -13.25
C LYS A 13 10.42 -3.91 -11.94
N PHE A 14 10.14 -2.62 -12.03
CA PHE A 14 10.07 -1.71 -10.88
C PHE A 14 8.64 -1.30 -10.52
N GLY A 15 7.64 -1.69 -11.32
CA GLY A 15 6.24 -1.34 -11.09
C GLY A 15 5.88 0.03 -11.67
N LEU A 16 5.15 0.85 -10.93
CA LEU A 16 4.88 2.24 -11.30
C LEU A 16 6.01 3.14 -10.81
N LYS A 17 6.46 4.01 -11.70
CA LYS A 17 7.54 4.96 -11.45
C LYS A 17 7.09 6.39 -11.73
N ALA A 18 7.31 7.30 -10.79
CA ALA A 18 7.14 8.74 -10.97
C ALA A 18 8.50 9.44 -10.98
N THR A 19 8.68 10.31 -11.94
CA THR A 19 9.80 11.25 -11.99
C THR A 19 9.45 12.45 -12.87
N ALA A 20 9.89 13.62 -12.47
CA ALA A 20 9.84 14.83 -13.30
C ALA A 20 11.26 15.27 -13.74
N HIS A 21 12.14 14.31 -13.88
CA HIS A 21 13.52 14.45 -14.32
C HIS A 21 13.70 13.77 -15.67
N THR A 22 14.39 14.44 -16.60
CA THR A 22 14.76 13.89 -17.91
C THR A 22 16.24 14.10 -18.18
N GLY A 23 16.77 13.34 -19.14
CA GLY A 23 18.18 13.43 -19.52
C GLY A 23 19.13 12.83 -18.49
N SER A 24 20.37 13.28 -18.46
CA SER A 24 21.41 12.76 -17.59
C SER A 24 22.43 13.85 -17.23
N LYS A 25 22.72 13.98 -15.94
CA LYS A 25 23.75 14.91 -15.44
C LYS A 25 25.12 14.65 -16.08
N LYS A 26 25.49 13.37 -16.29
CA LYS A 26 26.74 12.99 -16.95
C LYS A 26 26.84 13.48 -18.40
N LYS A 27 25.68 13.63 -19.09
CA LYS A 27 25.61 14.11 -20.48
C LYS A 27 25.38 15.61 -20.57
N GLY A 28 25.23 16.32 -19.45
CA GLY A 28 24.96 17.75 -19.41
C GLY A 28 23.60 18.18 -19.99
N ASN A 29 22.65 17.23 -20.16
CA ASN A 29 21.34 17.47 -20.72
C ASN A 29 20.21 17.19 -19.71
N GLU A 30 20.54 17.19 -18.41
CA GLU A 30 19.57 17.04 -17.34
C GLU A 30 18.58 18.21 -17.33
N LYS A 31 17.30 17.86 -17.19
CA LYS A 31 16.23 18.84 -16.98
C LYS A 31 15.32 18.36 -15.85
N ILE A 32 14.95 19.28 -14.98
CA ILE A 32 14.04 19.06 -13.86
C ILE A 32 12.81 19.94 -14.07
N TYR A 33 11.63 19.40 -13.88
CA TYR A 33 10.37 20.08 -14.13
C TYR A 33 9.54 20.21 -12.86
N ALA A 34 8.89 21.34 -12.67
CA ALA A 34 7.82 21.49 -11.70
C ALA A 34 6.61 20.66 -12.15
N SER A 35 6.09 19.81 -11.30
CA SER A 35 4.99 18.90 -11.63
C SER A 35 4.15 18.57 -10.41
N GLU A 36 2.86 18.37 -10.62
CA GLU A 36 1.97 17.65 -9.74
C GLU A 36 1.25 16.57 -10.56
N ALA A 37 1.35 15.34 -10.15
CA ALA A 37 0.77 14.21 -10.88
C ALA A 37 0.26 13.13 -9.94
N TRP A 38 -0.82 12.48 -10.34
CA TRP A 38 -1.50 11.46 -9.59
C TRP A 38 -1.57 10.15 -10.37
N ALA A 39 -1.26 9.02 -9.73
CA ALA A 39 -1.65 7.69 -10.19
C ALA A 39 -2.83 7.24 -9.33
N ILE A 40 -4.00 7.08 -9.97
CA ILE A 40 -5.26 6.79 -9.28
C ILE A 40 -5.70 5.37 -9.59
N SER A 41 -6.05 4.61 -8.55
CA SER A 41 -6.57 3.25 -8.70
C SER A 41 -8.00 3.24 -9.25
N PRO A 42 -8.46 2.12 -9.83
CA PRO A 42 -9.89 1.84 -9.91
C PRO A 42 -10.55 1.90 -8.54
N GLU A 43 -11.90 2.01 -8.51
CA GLU A 43 -12.66 1.89 -7.27
C GLU A 43 -12.53 0.49 -6.67
N VAL A 44 -12.39 0.43 -5.35
CA VAL A 44 -12.34 -0.79 -4.55
C VAL A 44 -13.36 -0.69 -3.44
N GLU A 45 -14.21 -1.69 -3.27
CA GLU A 45 -15.11 -1.79 -2.12
C GLU A 45 -14.35 -2.40 -0.94
N LEU A 46 -14.30 -1.66 0.18
CA LEU A 46 -13.58 -2.09 1.37
C LEU A 46 -14.49 -2.88 2.29
N THR A 47 -14.01 -4.04 2.70
CA THR A 47 -14.66 -4.90 3.67
C THR A 47 -14.13 -4.65 5.08
N LYS A 48 -14.72 -5.32 6.06
CA LYS A 48 -14.27 -5.23 7.45
C LYS A 48 -12.79 -5.65 7.58
N ASN A 49 -12.03 -4.86 8.32
CA ASN A 49 -10.60 -5.07 8.57
C ASN A 49 -9.72 -5.01 7.31
N SER A 50 -10.13 -4.27 6.29
CA SER A 50 -9.27 -4.01 5.14
C SER A 50 -8.04 -3.19 5.54
N PHE A 51 -6.95 -3.47 4.86
CA PHE A 51 -5.71 -2.71 4.95
C PHE A 51 -5.06 -2.59 3.57
N VAL A 52 -4.16 -1.65 3.45
CA VAL A 52 -3.33 -1.50 2.25
C VAL A 52 -1.85 -1.61 2.62
N SER A 53 -1.08 -2.18 1.71
CA SER A 53 0.38 -2.23 1.79
C SER A 53 0.99 -2.26 0.39
N PHE A 54 2.24 -1.83 0.28
CA PHE A 54 3.01 -1.84 -0.96
C PHE A 54 4.51 -1.84 -0.63
N GLU A 55 5.32 -2.04 -1.65
CA GLU A 55 6.77 -1.88 -1.58
C GLU A 55 7.17 -0.68 -2.41
N HIS A 56 8.09 0.14 -1.92
CA HIS A 56 8.53 1.33 -2.64
C HIS A 56 10.00 1.65 -2.44
N ALA A 57 10.58 2.29 -3.45
CA ALA A 57 11.92 2.86 -3.43
C ALA A 57 11.84 4.34 -3.79
N LEU A 58 12.69 5.14 -3.19
CA LEU A 58 12.79 6.57 -3.43
C LEU A 58 14.26 6.96 -3.56
N ASN A 59 14.59 7.64 -4.64
CA ASN A 59 15.95 8.15 -4.85
C ASN A 59 15.91 9.60 -5.32
N PHE A 60 17.04 10.29 -5.18
CA PHE A 60 17.17 11.71 -5.49
C PHE A 60 16.18 12.62 -4.72
N LYS A 61 15.82 12.19 -3.50
CA LYS A 61 14.92 12.96 -2.64
C LYS A 61 15.53 14.30 -2.28
N THR A 62 14.73 15.35 -2.42
CA THR A 62 15.02 16.71 -1.95
C THR A 62 13.74 17.26 -1.30
N ASP A 63 13.85 18.36 -0.57
CA ASP A 63 12.69 19.06 0.00
C ASP A 63 11.79 19.69 -1.08
N ALA A 64 12.31 19.80 -2.31
CA ALA A 64 11.58 20.32 -3.48
C ALA A 64 10.65 19.29 -4.15
N SER A 65 10.58 18.05 -3.63
CA SER A 65 9.74 16.98 -4.18
C SER A 65 9.06 16.20 -3.06
N THR A 66 7.74 16.03 -3.14
CA THR A 66 6.94 15.29 -2.15
C THR A 66 6.19 14.13 -2.78
N GLN A 67 5.98 13.09 -2.00
CA GLN A 67 5.27 11.88 -2.37
C GLN A 67 4.29 11.53 -1.24
N GLY A 68 3.11 11.05 -1.60
CA GLY A 68 2.10 10.66 -0.62
C GLY A 68 1.09 9.66 -1.17
N LEU A 69 0.51 8.88 -0.27
CA LEU A 69 -0.63 8.02 -0.54
C LEU A 69 -1.89 8.68 0.01
N TYR A 70 -2.93 8.67 -0.78
CA TYR A 70 -4.22 9.28 -0.46
C TYR A 70 -5.36 8.30 -0.71
N ILE A 71 -6.48 8.55 -0.07
CA ILE A 71 -7.74 7.82 -0.27
C ILE A 71 -8.88 8.83 -0.46
N ARG A 72 -9.89 8.46 -1.27
CA ARG A 72 -11.15 9.19 -1.36
C ARG A 72 -12.33 8.23 -1.47
N GLU A 73 -13.51 8.66 -1.02
CA GLU A 73 -14.76 7.91 -1.17
C GLU A 73 -15.39 8.25 -2.53
N GLY A 74 -15.57 7.21 -3.36
CA GLY A 74 -16.08 7.36 -4.72
C GLY A 74 -15.18 8.25 -5.59
N GLU A 75 -15.65 8.57 -6.78
CA GLU A 75 -14.86 9.34 -7.75
C GLU A 75 -14.79 10.85 -7.44
N ASN A 76 -15.73 11.37 -6.66
CA ASN A 76 -15.87 12.81 -6.38
C ASN A 76 -15.55 13.20 -4.94
N GLY A 77 -15.16 12.23 -4.09
CA GLY A 77 -14.78 12.49 -2.70
C GLY A 77 -13.51 13.32 -2.58
N ALA A 78 -13.38 14.04 -1.47
CA ALA A 78 -12.15 14.76 -1.15
C ALA A 78 -11.02 13.77 -0.84
N TRP A 79 -9.82 14.05 -1.35
CA TRP A 79 -8.63 13.28 -1.03
C TRP A 79 -8.21 13.50 0.42
N GLN A 80 -7.98 12.40 1.13
CA GLN A 80 -7.44 12.38 2.49
C GLN A 80 -6.11 11.63 2.46
N GLU A 81 -5.08 12.18 3.09
CA GLU A 81 -3.77 11.55 3.15
C GLU A 81 -3.81 10.35 4.09
N LEU A 82 -3.19 9.25 3.66
CA LEU A 82 -2.95 8.06 4.47
C LEU A 82 -1.50 8.06 4.96
N GLU A 83 -1.33 7.81 6.24
CA GLU A 83 -0.01 7.74 6.85
C GLU A 83 0.73 6.47 6.41
N VAL A 84 1.72 6.63 5.54
CA VAL A 84 2.65 5.56 5.19
C VAL A 84 3.64 5.37 6.34
N LYS A 85 3.67 4.17 6.92
CA LYS A 85 4.41 3.90 8.17
C LYS A 85 5.92 3.86 7.99
N GLN A 86 6.38 3.48 6.81
CA GLN A 86 7.82 3.39 6.49
C GLN A 86 8.09 4.00 5.13
N TRP A 87 9.07 4.88 5.08
CA TRP A 87 9.55 5.52 3.86
C TRP A 87 10.99 5.12 3.55
N PRO A 88 11.36 4.95 2.25
CA PRO A 88 12.76 4.82 1.85
C PRO A 88 13.58 6.05 2.26
N ALA A 89 14.87 5.85 2.49
CA ALA A 89 15.79 6.94 2.87
C ALA A 89 15.88 8.06 1.81
N GLY A 90 15.55 7.78 0.57
CA GLY A 90 15.49 8.77 -0.51
C GLY A 90 16.81 9.01 -1.25
N ASN A 91 17.84 8.22 -0.99
CA ASN A 91 19.17 8.37 -1.57
C ASN A 91 19.71 7.11 -2.27
N LYS A 92 18.89 6.07 -2.39
CA LYS A 92 19.24 4.79 -3.02
C LYS A 92 18.00 4.02 -3.47
N TRP A 93 18.19 2.95 -4.24
CA TRP A 93 17.12 2.14 -4.81
C TRP A 93 16.68 0.96 -3.93
N ASP A 94 16.86 1.06 -2.62
CA ASP A 94 16.39 0.02 -1.71
C ASP A 94 14.87 0.09 -1.56
N TYR A 95 14.21 -1.01 -1.88
CA TYR A 95 12.79 -1.16 -1.65
C TYR A 95 12.52 -1.42 -0.17
N VAL A 96 11.61 -0.68 0.40
CA VAL A 96 11.07 -0.91 1.75
C VAL A 96 9.57 -1.18 1.67
N LYS A 97 9.03 -1.90 2.63
CA LYS A 97 7.59 -2.08 2.79
C LYS A 97 6.99 -0.83 3.40
N SER A 98 5.85 -0.38 2.89
CA SER A 98 5.09 0.76 3.42
C SER A 98 4.64 0.58 4.88
N GLY A 99 4.68 -0.66 5.37
CA GLY A 99 3.94 -1.08 6.55
C GLY A 99 2.45 -1.30 6.23
N THR A 100 1.71 -1.80 7.21
CA THR A 100 0.27 -2.02 7.10
C THR A 100 -0.47 -0.72 7.44
N ILE A 101 -1.27 -0.23 6.50
CA ILE A 101 -2.08 0.97 6.63
C ILE A 101 -3.53 0.55 6.83
N ASP A 102 -4.09 0.84 7.99
CA ASP A 102 -5.43 0.42 8.41
C ASP A 102 -6.52 1.23 7.70
N LEU A 103 -7.52 0.55 7.17
CA LEU A 103 -8.64 1.14 6.43
C LEU A 103 -10.00 0.89 7.10
N ARG A 104 -10.03 0.52 8.38
CA ARG A 104 -11.28 0.20 9.10
C ARG A 104 -12.30 1.34 9.09
N ASN A 105 -11.86 2.58 9.06
CA ASN A 105 -12.72 3.76 8.97
C ASN A 105 -13.48 3.87 7.64
N TYR A 106 -13.08 3.10 6.65
CA TYR A 106 -13.68 3.07 5.32
C TYR A 106 -14.45 1.77 5.04
N THR A 107 -14.74 0.97 6.07
CA THR A 107 -15.49 -0.29 5.93
C THR A 107 -16.84 -0.07 5.24
N GLY A 108 -17.13 -0.87 4.21
CA GLY A 108 -18.37 -0.81 3.43
C GLY A 108 -18.43 0.34 2.42
N LYS A 109 -17.34 1.08 2.25
CA LYS A 109 -17.26 2.19 1.30
C LYS A 109 -16.54 1.77 0.02
N LYS A 110 -16.94 2.37 -1.09
CA LYS A 110 -16.18 2.33 -2.35
C LYS A 110 -15.18 3.47 -2.34
N VAL A 111 -13.92 3.14 -2.51
CA VAL A 111 -12.82 4.11 -2.42
C VAL A 111 -11.89 4.01 -3.61
N GLN A 112 -11.17 5.09 -3.87
CA GLN A 112 -10.00 5.10 -4.75
C GLN A 112 -8.76 5.47 -3.96
N PHE A 113 -7.63 4.88 -4.34
CA PHE A 113 -6.31 5.24 -3.83
C PHE A 113 -5.63 6.15 -4.83
N GLY A 114 -4.94 7.18 -4.34
CA GLY A 114 -4.17 8.11 -5.15
C GLY A 114 -2.73 8.20 -4.67
N PHE A 115 -1.79 7.91 -5.56
CA PHE A 115 -0.37 8.16 -5.31
C PHE A 115 -0.05 9.53 -5.90
N LYS A 116 0.18 10.51 -5.01
CA LYS A 116 0.52 11.88 -5.39
C LYS A 116 2.03 12.06 -5.45
N TYR A 117 2.50 12.67 -6.52
CA TYR A 117 3.87 13.09 -6.72
C TYR A 117 3.91 14.58 -7.01
N THR A 118 4.81 15.31 -6.34
CA THR A 118 5.10 16.69 -6.68
C THR A 118 6.60 16.92 -6.83
N SER A 119 6.95 17.94 -7.61
CA SER A 119 8.33 18.41 -7.78
C SER A 119 8.34 19.88 -8.13
N THR A 120 9.49 20.52 -7.96
CA THR A 120 9.77 21.86 -8.46
C THR A 120 10.92 21.83 -9.46
N THR A 121 11.31 22.97 -10.02
CA THR A 121 12.52 23.07 -10.87
C THR A 121 13.82 22.90 -10.10
N GLU A 122 13.77 22.90 -8.77
CA GLU A 122 14.94 22.76 -7.89
C GLU A 122 15.22 21.30 -7.53
N GLY A 123 14.21 20.42 -7.68
CA GLY A 123 14.38 19.00 -7.36
C GLY A 123 13.20 18.14 -7.75
N ALA A 124 13.52 16.96 -8.28
CA ALA A 124 12.56 15.92 -8.65
C ALA A 124 13.09 14.57 -8.19
N ALA A 125 12.49 14.02 -7.15
CA ALA A 125 12.76 12.66 -6.73
C ALA A 125 12.31 11.67 -7.81
N THR A 126 12.84 10.45 -7.78
CA THR A 126 12.27 9.32 -8.51
C THR A 126 11.67 8.36 -7.49
N TRP A 127 10.37 8.13 -7.60
CA TRP A 127 9.62 7.25 -6.72
C TRP A 127 9.09 6.06 -7.49
N GLU A 128 9.39 4.87 -7.00
CA GLU A 128 8.92 3.61 -7.58
C GLU A 128 8.09 2.87 -6.54
N PHE A 129 6.97 2.26 -6.95
CA PHE A 129 6.24 1.36 -6.09
C PHE A 129 5.68 0.15 -6.86
N LYS A 130 5.57 -0.96 -6.17
CA LYS A 130 5.07 -2.24 -6.66
C LYS A 130 4.34 -2.99 -5.55
N ASN A 131 3.73 -4.13 -5.92
CA ASN A 131 3.06 -5.01 -4.97
C ASN A 131 2.01 -4.27 -4.12
N PHE A 132 1.29 -3.32 -4.74
CA PHE A 132 0.18 -2.64 -4.10
C PHE A 132 -0.95 -3.63 -3.88
N VAL A 133 -1.30 -3.86 -2.61
CA VAL A 133 -2.30 -4.83 -2.20
C VAL A 133 -3.30 -4.16 -1.27
N VAL A 134 -4.57 -4.30 -1.61
CA VAL A 134 -5.69 -4.07 -0.70
C VAL A 134 -6.15 -5.43 -0.22
N ALA A 135 -6.02 -5.72 1.05
CA ALA A 135 -6.33 -7.03 1.62
C ALA A 135 -7.13 -6.89 2.92
N GLN A 136 -7.69 -7.99 3.35
CA GLN A 136 -8.36 -8.12 4.62
C GLN A 136 -7.44 -8.82 5.62
N ASP A 137 -7.33 -8.30 6.85
CA ASP A 137 -6.54 -8.95 7.90
C ASP A 137 -7.28 -10.21 8.40
N PRO A 138 -6.83 -11.42 8.04
CA PRO A 138 -7.48 -12.65 8.46
C PRO A 138 -7.37 -12.88 9.98
N GLU A 139 -6.37 -12.29 10.63
CA GLU A 139 -6.18 -12.45 12.09
C GLU A 139 -7.08 -11.52 12.91
N ALA A 140 -7.63 -10.48 12.33
CA ALA A 140 -8.53 -9.58 13.02
C ALA A 140 -9.83 -10.28 13.44
N VAL A 141 -10.30 -11.27 12.68
CA VAL A 141 -11.43 -12.12 13.03
C VAL A 141 -11.11 -12.98 14.25
N ASN A 142 -9.89 -13.52 14.31
CA ASN A 142 -9.42 -14.34 15.43
C ASN A 142 -9.22 -13.52 16.71
N ARG A 143 -8.75 -12.28 16.61
CA ARG A 143 -8.60 -11.37 17.76
C ARG A 143 -9.95 -10.97 18.38
N VAL A 144 -10.99 -10.82 17.58
CA VAL A 144 -12.36 -10.54 18.09
C VAL A 144 -12.91 -11.76 18.82
N ASN A 145 -12.72 -12.96 18.27
CA ASN A 145 -13.13 -14.22 18.91
C ASN A 145 -12.38 -14.49 20.22
N ALA A 146 -11.08 -14.19 20.27
CA ALA A 146 -10.26 -14.31 21.46
C ALA A 146 -10.67 -13.31 22.58
N ARG A 147 -11.03 -12.07 22.21
CA ARG A 147 -11.54 -11.06 23.17
C ARG A 147 -12.91 -11.41 23.75
N ASN A 148 -13.75 -12.13 23.00
CA ASN A 148 -15.07 -12.58 23.45
C ASN A 148 -15.03 -13.89 24.24
N GLY A 149 -13.83 -14.43 24.56
CA GLY A 149 -13.67 -15.64 25.35
C GLY A 149 -14.25 -16.92 24.71
N ARG A 150 -14.65 -16.87 23.45
CA ARG A 150 -15.21 -18.03 22.72
C ARG A 150 -14.08 -18.71 21.93
N THR A 151 -13.71 -19.90 22.37
CA THR A 151 -12.85 -20.78 21.57
C THR A 151 -13.65 -21.32 20.38
N VAL A 152 -13.14 -21.09 19.16
CA VAL A 152 -13.73 -21.66 17.95
C VAL A 152 -12.83 -22.79 17.47
N ILE A 153 -13.41 -23.97 17.33
CA ILE A 153 -12.70 -25.20 16.97
C ILE A 153 -13.31 -25.74 15.67
N PHE A 154 -12.45 -26.04 14.70
CA PHE A 154 -12.82 -26.72 13.46
C PHE A 154 -12.05 -28.02 13.31
N ASP A 155 -12.70 -29.05 12.79
CA ASP A 155 -12.01 -30.26 12.32
C ASP A 155 -11.27 -29.98 10.98
N LEU A 156 -10.50 -30.95 10.51
CA LEU A 156 -9.76 -30.82 9.24
C LEU A 156 -10.66 -30.75 8.00
N ASN A 157 -11.96 -31.07 8.14
CA ASN A 157 -12.96 -30.95 7.08
C ASN A 157 -13.68 -29.58 7.10
N GLY A 158 -13.22 -28.67 7.99
CA GLY A 158 -13.80 -27.34 8.11
C GLY A 158 -15.12 -27.26 8.88
N ARG A 159 -15.56 -28.36 9.53
CA ARG A 159 -16.76 -28.37 10.35
C ARG A 159 -16.45 -27.86 11.75
N ARG A 160 -17.29 -26.97 12.25
CA ARG A 160 -17.19 -26.46 13.62
C ARG A 160 -17.54 -27.58 14.62
N VAL A 161 -16.70 -27.74 15.64
CA VAL A 161 -16.92 -28.67 16.75
C VAL A 161 -16.94 -27.91 18.06
N GLU A 162 -17.73 -28.36 19.02
CA GLU A 162 -17.86 -27.71 20.34
C GLU A 162 -16.70 -28.01 21.26
N LYS A 163 -16.09 -29.19 21.10
CA LYS A 163 -14.97 -29.69 21.92
C LYS A 163 -13.96 -30.41 21.03
N ALA A 164 -12.68 -30.13 21.23
CA ALA A 164 -11.62 -30.90 20.61
C ALA A 164 -11.35 -32.17 21.44
N GLU A 165 -11.43 -33.31 20.77
CA GLU A 165 -10.99 -34.60 21.32
C GLU A 165 -9.57 -34.90 20.83
N ARG A 166 -9.05 -36.12 21.03
CA ARG A 166 -7.74 -36.49 20.54
C ARG A 166 -7.70 -36.40 19.00
N GLY A 167 -6.82 -35.58 18.46
CA GLY A 167 -6.72 -35.38 17.01
C GLY A 167 -6.11 -34.04 16.61
N VAL A 168 -6.24 -33.67 15.33
CA VAL A 168 -5.75 -32.40 14.78
C VAL A 168 -6.94 -31.51 14.48
N TYR A 169 -6.89 -30.27 14.97
CA TYR A 169 -7.94 -29.27 14.84
C TYR A 169 -7.36 -27.89 14.43
N ILE A 170 -8.22 -27.03 13.94
CA ILE A 170 -7.92 -25.60 13.82
C ILE A 170 -8.61 -24.90 14.99
N ILE A 171 -7.86 -24.49 15.99
CA ILE A 171 -8.35 -23.83 17.20
C ILE A 171 -7.98 -22.34 17.11
N ASN A 172 -8.99 -21.46 17.05
CA ASN A 172 -8.80 -20.01 16.86
C ASN A 172 -7.89 -19.68 15.67
N GLY A 173 -8.01 -20.46 14.57
CA GLY A 173 -7.22 -20.27 13.35
C GLY A 173 -5.82 -20.92 13.37
N VAL A 174 -5.43 -21.55 14.49
CA VAL A 174 -4.12 -22.22 14.63
C VAL A 174 -4.28 -23.74 14.55
N LYS A 175 -3.47 -24.41 13.72
CA LYS A 175 -3.42 -25.87 13.66
C LYS A 175 -2.85 -26.41 14.98
N THR A 176 -3.68 -27.15 15.71
CA THR A 176 -3.37 -27.67 17.05
C THR A 176 -3.52 -29.16 17.09
N VAL A 177 -2.57 -29.87 17.70
CA VAL A 177 -2.65 -31.29 17.98
C VAL A 177 -3.11 -31.48 19.43
N VAL A 178 -4.29 -32.06 19.61
CA VAL A 178 -4.82 -32.44 20.93
C VAL A 178 -4.46 -33.89 21.20
N ARG A 179 -3.76 -34.15 22.29
CA ARG A 179 -3.24 -35.48 22.71
C ARG A 179 -4.13 -36.12 23.77
#